data_e971125bdaeb0bc9cffd1a6e6a3a4352
#
_entry.id   e971125bdaeb0bc9cffd1a6e6a3a4352
#
_cell.length_a   1.000
_cell.length_b   1.000
_cell.length_c   1.000
_cell.angle_alpha   90.00
_cell.angle_beta   90.00
_cell.angle_gamma   90.00
#
_symmetry.space_group_name_H-M   'P 1'
#
loop_
_entity.id
_entity.type
_entity.pdbx_description
1 polymer ?
#
loop_
_entity_poly.entity_id
_entity_poly.type
_entity_poly.pdbx_seq_one_letter_code
_entity_poly.pdbx_strand_id
1 'polypeptide(L)'
;MKVKVISILEDNYMYLVIEENGKKAIAVDPAVPHRLLDIVKREGVTLDAVLTTHHHWDHARGNENLAKEVPGVQVYGADDRIGALTHKVVHNQELKFGTLNVRCLFTPCHTSGHMCYFVWEDGCTDAPAVFTGDTLFVAGCGRFFEGTAQQMYKNLTEVLSTLPLETKVFCGHEYTVKNLKFALKVEPDNAKVKEMLAWAKARDDDDKPTVPSSLEDEFQYNPFLRLSEEAVQKFTGKTDPVEVLSILRAEKDKFKKPKERLPTPAMLAFQWALSMSKSETLQGPTDRNMTKK
;
A
#
# COMPACT_ATOMS: atom_id res chain seq x y z
N MET A 1 4.05 18.09 -8.60
CA MET A 1 2.94 17.24 -8.10
C MET A 1 3.21 16.84 -6.65
N LYS A 2 2.24 17.00 -5.74
CA LYS A 2 2.38 16.65 -4.32
C LYS A 2 1.51 15.43 -3.98
N VAL A 3 2.11 14.37 -3.45
CA VAL A 3 1.40 13.18 -2.99
C VAL A 3 1.37 13.16 -1.47
N LYS A 4 0.16 13.13 -0.89
CA LYS A 4 -0.06 12.90 0.54
C LYS A 4 -0.29 11.43 0.79
N VAL A 5 0.59 10.81 1.56
CA VAL A 5 0.44 9.44 2.05
C VAL A 5 -0.39 9.46 3.31
N ILE A 6 -1.46 8.69 3.36
CA ILE A 6 -2.38 8.64 4.49
C ILE A 6 -2.53 7.18 4.93
N SER A 7 -1.88 6.85 6.03
CA SER A 7 -2.00 5.52 6.65
C SER A 7 -3.39 5.40 7.29
N ILE A 8 -4.09 4.33 6.98
CA ILE A 8 -5.45 4.06 7.46
C ILE A 8 -5.59 2.59 7.86
N LEU A 9 -6.66 2.27 8.59
CA LEU A 9 -6.91 0.92 9.09
C LEU A 9 -5.69 0.37 9.85
N GLU A 10 -5.39 -0.91 9.70
CA GLU A 10 -4.23 -1.54 10.34
C GLU A 10 -2.95 -1.33 9.54
N ASP A 11 -3.00 -1.51 8.21
CA ASP A 11 -1.83 -1.47 7.34
C ASP A 11 -2.11 -0.92 5.93
N ASN A 12 -3.28 -0.29 5.69
CA ASN A 12 -3.62 0.25 4.39
C ASN A 12 -3.10 1.68 4.17
N TYR A 13 -2.93 2.01 2.91
CA TYR A 13 -2.69 3.36 2.43
C TYR A 13 -3.83 3.88 1.56
N MET A 14 -4.21 5.12 1.76
CA MET A 14 -4.92 5.93 0.77
C MET A 14 -4.09 7.16 0.42
N TYR A 15 -4.35 7.75 -0.73
CA TYR A 15 -3.53 8.87 -1.22
C TYR A 15 -4.38 10.04 -1.67
N LEU A 16 -3.84 11.24 -1.48
CA LEU A 16 -4.35 12.47 -2.09
C LEU A 16 -3.24 13.07 -2.96
N VAL A 17 -3.48 13.13 -4.26
CA VAL A 17 -2.56 13.68 -5.25
C VAL A 17 -3.03 15.09 -5.61
N ILE A 18 -2.19 16.07 -5.36
CA ILE A 18 -2.50 17.50 -5.51
C ILE A 18 -1.62 18.07 -6.63
N GLU A 19 -2.22 18.79 -7.57
CA GLU A 19 -1.47 19.52 -8.60
C GLU A 19 -0.57 20.60 -7.97
N GLU A 20 0.56 20.91 -8.61
CA GLU A 20 1.57 21.86 -8.08
C GLU A 20 0.97 23.23 -7.80
N ASN A 21 0.15 23.74 -8.69
CA ASN A 21 -0.51 25.04 -8.57
C ASN A 21 -1.75 25.02 -7.65
N GLY A 22 -2.02 23.88 -7.05
CA GLY A 22 -2.61 23.75 -5.75
C GLY A 22 -4.11 23.97 -5.61
N LYS A 23 -4.96 23.73 -6.65
CA LYS A 23 -6.41 23.83 -6.44
C LYS A 23 -7.17 22.53 -6.66
N LYS A 24 -6.63 21.62 -7.47
CA LYS A 24 -7.27 20.35 -7.80
C LYS A 24 -6.53 19.18 -7.21
N ALA A 25 -7.28 18.18 -6.83
CA ALA A 25 -6.73 16.95 -6.30
C ALA A 25 -7.54 15.73 -6.74
N ILE A 26 -6.88 14.59 -6.80
CA ILE A 26 -7.50 13.28 -6.98
C ILE A 26 -7.16 12.39 -5.79
N ALA A 27 -8.10 11.54 -5.38
CA ALA A 27 -7.86 10.55 -4.33
C ALA A 27 -7.65 9.16 -4.94
N VAL A 28 -6.79 8.35 -4.30
CA VAL A 28 -6.61 6.94 -4.65
C VAL A 28 -6.99 6.09 -3.45
N ASP A 29 -7.87 5.12 -3.67
CA ASP A 29 -8.38 4.14 -2.70
C ASP A 29 -8.84 4.76 -1.36
N PRO A 30 -9.76 5.72 -1.38
CA PRO A 30 -10.14 6.50 -0.20
C PRO A 30 -11.07 5.74 0.76
N ALA A 31 -10.59 4.67 1.37
CA ALA A 31 -11.40 3.80 2.24
C ALA A 31 -11.88 4.46 3.54
N VAL A 32 -11.30 5.60 3.96
CA VAL A 32 -11.71 6.38 5.14
C VAL A 32 -12.05 7.82 4.73
N PRO A 33 -13.27 8.06 4.22
CA PRO A 33 -13.67 9.32 3.56
C PRO A 33 -13.51 10.56 4.43
N HIS A 34 -14.02 10.55 5.67
CA HIS A 34 -13.95 11.70 6.55
C HIS A 34 -12.52 12.19 6.80
N ARG A 35 -11.56 11.26 6.97
CA ARG A 35 -10.14 11.60 7.13
C ARG A 35 -9.56 12.21 5.85
N LEU A 36 -9.98 11.72 4.67
CA LEU A 36 -9.60 12.33 3.40
C LEU A 36 -10.14 13.74 3.28
N LEU A 37 -11.43 13.98 3.57
CA LEU A 37 -12.09 15.26 3.44
C LEU A 37 -11.52 16.32 4.40
N ASP A 38 -11.14 15.91 5.62
CA ASP A 38 -10.43 16.79 6.55
C ASP A 38 -9.09 17.26 5.97
N ILE A 39 -8.38 16.37 5.25
CA ILE A 39 -7.12 16.72 4.60
C ILE A 39 -7.38 17.61 3.39
N VAL A 40 -8.36 17.30 2.54
CA VAL A 40 -8.78 18.11 1.39
C VAL A 40 -9.09 19.54 1.84
N LYS A 41 -9.89 19.69 2.92
CA LYS A 41 -10.22 20.99 3.51
C LYS A 41 -8.99 21.73 4.04
N ARG A 42 -8.10 21.02 4.74
CA ARG A 42 -6.88 21.61 5.32
C ARG A 42 -5.88 22.06 4.26
N GLU A 43 -5.77 21.32 3.14
CA GLU A 43 -4.93 21.70 2.01
C GLU A 43 -5.59 22.80 1.13
N GLY A 44 -6.88 23.09 1.33
CA GLY A 44 -7.61 24.11 0.56
C GLY A 44 -7.84 23.74 -0.89
N VAL A 45 -7.95 22.45 -1.21
CA VAL A 45 -8.06 21.91 -2.57
C VAL A 45 -9.48 21.40 -2.85
N THR A 46 -9.81 21.25 -4.14
CA THR A 46 -11.05 20.61 -4.59
C THR A 46 -10.75 19.18 -5.00
N LEU A 47 -11.55 18.24 -4.50
CA LEU A 47 -11.48 16.83 -4.89
C LEU A 47 -12.27 16.65 -6.19
N ASP A 48 -11.57 16.45 -7.31
CA ASP A 48 -12.18 16.29 -8.64
C ASP A 48 -12.59 14.83 -8.91
N ALA A 49 -11.78 13.86 -8.44
CA ALA A 49 -11.99 12.47 -8.76
C ALA A 49 -11.46 11.51 -7.68
N VAL A 50 -11.99 10.30 -7.72
CA VAL A 50 -11.52 9.12 -7.00
C VAL A 50 -11.05 8.09 -8.02
N LEU A 51 -9.83 7.59 -7.87
CA LEU A 51 -9.29 6.47 -8.62
C LEU A 51 -9.28 5.24 -7.71
N THR A 52 -10.03 4.21 -8.05
CA THR A 52 -10.09 2.98 -7.25
C THR A 52 -9.35 1.87 -7.95
N THR A 53 -8.33 1.31 -7.28
CA THR A 53 -7.48 0.26 -7.88
C THR A 53 -8.24 -1.04 -8.06
N HIS A 54 -9.03 -1.43 -7.06
CA HIS A 54 -9.86 -2.64 -7.11
C HIS A 54 -10.99 -2.61 -6.08
N HIS A 55 -11.90 -3.57 -6.15
CA HIS A 55 -13.18 -3.55 -5.42
C HIS A 55 -13.09 -3.98 -3.95
N HIS A 56 -11.95 -4.47 -3.44
CA HIS A 56 -11.87 -4.91 -2.05
C HIS A 56 -12.27 -3.77 -1.10
N TRP A 57 -12.95 -4.16 -0.02
CA TRP A 57 -13.61 -3.21 0.88
C TRP A 57 -12.64 -2.21 1.52
N ASP A 58 -11.44 -2.63 1.82
CA ASP A 58 -10.38 -1.82 2.44
C ASP A 58 -9.73 -0.79 1.48
N HIS A 59 -10.12 -0.81 0.20
CA HIS A 59 -9.78 0.19 -0.82
C HIS A 59 -11.01 0.99 -1.27
N ALA A 60 -12.14 0.32 -1.53
CA ALA A 60 -13.31 0.90 -2.21
C ALA A 60 -14.46 1.33 -1.28
N ARG A 61 -14.49 0.90 -0.01
CA ARG A 61 -15.64 1.11 0.88
C ARG A 61 -16.02 2.57 1.12
N GLY A 62 -15.08 3.49 0.92
CA GLY A 62 -15.31 4.92 1.13
C GLY A 62 -16.01 5.61 -0.04
N ASN A 63 -16.05 5.02 -1.21
CA ASN A 63 -16.53 5.65 -2.43
C ASN A 63 -17.98 6.12 -2.33
N GLU A 64 -18.88 5.28 -1.79
CA GLU A 64 -20.31 5.62 -1.66
C GLU A 64 -20.54 6.80 -0.71
N ASN A 65 -19.76 6.89 0.37
CA ASN A 65 -19.84 8.03 1.30
C ASN A 65 -19.29 9.29 0.65
N LEU A 66 -18.17 9.21 -0.07
CA LEU A 66 -17.61 10.34 -0.82
C LEU A 66 -18.58 10.87 -1.89
N ALA A 67 -19.23 9.96 -2.61
CA ALA A 67 -20.22 10.36 -3.62
C ALA A 67 -21.43 11.11 -3.01
N LYS A 68 -21.77 10.83 -1.75
CA LYS A 68 -22.84 11.56 -1.01
C LYS A 68 -22.35 12.90 -0.45
N GLU A 69 -21.11 12.95 0.07
CA GLU A 69 -20.57 14.12 0.76
C GLU A 69 -19.95 15.14 -0.21
N VAL A 70 -19.51 14.70 -1.40
CA VAL A 70 -18.93 15.53 -2.46
C VAL A 70 -19.75 15.41 -3.73
N PRO A 71 -20.84 16.19 -3.87
CA PRO A 71 -21.69 16.11 -5.05
C PRO A 71 -20.92 16.34 -6.35
N GLY A 72 -21.05 15.42 -7.29
CA GLY A 72 -20.39 15.50 -8.60
C GLY A 72 -18.97 14.90 -8.63
N VAL A 73 -18.43 14.36 -7.53
CA VAL A 73 -17.16 13.63 -7.56
C VAL A 73 -17.28 12.43 -8.50
N GLN A 74 -16.28 12.25 -9.36
CA GLN A 74 -16.24 11.16 -10.32
C GLN A 74 -15.44 9.99 -9.72
N VAL A 75 -15.96 8.77 -9.81
CA VAL A 75 -15.30 7.55 -9.34
C VAL A 75 -14.90 6.70 -10.55
N TYR A 76 -13.61 6.48 -10.70
CA TYR A 76 -12.99 5.73 -11.79
C TYR A 76 -12.49 4.36 -11.29
N GLY A 77 -12.66 3.33 -12.10
CA GLY A 77 -12.17 1.98 -11.84
C GLY A 77 -12.47 1.05 -13.00
N ALA A 78 -11.96 -0.18 -12.97
CA ALA A 78 -12.15 -1.15 -14.06
C ALA A 78 -13.15 -2.27 -13.73
N ASP A 79 -13.74 -2.27 -12.53
CA ASP A 79 -14.57 -3.36 -12.01
C ASP A 79 -15.96 -2.85 -11.60
N ASP A 80 -17.00 -3.48 -12.10
CA ASP A 80 -18.39 -3.12 -11.78
C ASP A 80 -18.74 -3.38 -10.30
N ARG A 81 -17.91 -4.12 -9.57
CA ARG A 81 -18.03 -4.35 -8.11
C ARG A 81 -17.60 -3.15 -7.27
N ILE A 82 -16.98 -2.14 -7.88
CA ILE A 82 -16.56 -0.91 -7.18
C ILE A 82 -17.80 -0.08 -6.85
N GLY A 83 -18.02 0.20 -5.57
CA GLY A 83 -19.14 1.02 -5.11
C GLY A 83 -19.07 2.45 -5.66
N ALA A 84 -20.22 3.01 -6.02
CA ALA A 84 -20.39 4.35 -6.61
C ALA A 84 -19.57 4.60 -7.89
N LEU A 85 -19.16 3.55 -8.63
CA LEU A 85 -18.45 3.66 -9.89
C LEU A 85 -19.23 4.52 -10.89
N THR A 86 -18.63 5.60 -11.39
CA THR A 86 -19.24 6.47 -12.41
C THR A 86 -18.59 6.30 -13.78
N HIS A 87 -17.30 5.95 -13.81
CA HIS A 87 -16.54 5.81 -15.05
C HIS A 87 -15.73 4.52 -15.05
N LYS A 88 -16.10 3.60 -15.90
CA LYS A 88 -15.31 2.40 -16.15
C LYS A 88 -14.17 2.73 -17.10
N VAL A 89 -12.94 2.41 -16.69
CA VAL A 89 -11.73 2.68 -17.45
C VAL A 89 -11.10 1.41 -18.00
N VAL A 90 -10.31 1.56 -19.08
CA VAL A 90 -9.64 0.45 -19.76
C VAL A 90 -8.12 0.67 -19.81
N HIS A 91 -7.38 -0.37 -20.20
CA HIS A 91 -5.93 -0.31 -20.31
C HIS A 91 -5.48 0.80 -21.29
N ASN A 92 -4.45 1.56 -20.87
CA ASN A 92 -3.89 2.72 -21.58
C ASN A 92 -4.85 3.89 -21.82
N GLN A 93 -6.03 3.88 -21.18
CA GLN A 93 -6.87 5.07 -21.19
C GLN A 93 -6.16 6.20 -20.42
N GLU A 94 -6.15 7.39 -21.01
CA GLU A 94 -5.63 8.59 -20.37
C GLU A 94 -6.77 9.47 -19.86
N LEU A 95 -6.59 10.01 -18.66
CA LEU A 95 -7.50 10.93 -17.99
C LEU A 95 -6.71 12.19 -17.65
N LYS A 96 -7.41 13.32 -17.54
CA LYS A 96 -6.80 14.61 -17.19
C LYS A 96 -7.63 15.34 -16.12
N PHE A 97 -6.95 15.78 -15.04
CA PHE A 97 -7.54 16.53 -13.92
C PHE A 97 -6.67 17.77 -13.66
N GLY A 98 -7.09 18.93 -14.20
CA GLY A 98 -6.23 20.11 -14.18
C GLY A 98 -4.94 19.90 -14.97
N THR A 99 -3.80 20.01 -14.28
CA THR A 99 -2.46 19.71 -14.82
C THR A 99 -2.02 18.26 -14.62
N LEU A 100 -2.76 17.48 -13.82
CA LEU A 100 -2.48 16.07 -13.59
C LEU A 100 -2.95 15.22 -14.75
N ASN A 101 -2.08 14.38 -15.28
CA ASN A 101 -2.38 13.34 -16.26
C ASN A 101 -2.33 11.98 -15.59
N VAL A 102 -3.24 11.09 -15.96
CA VAL A 102 -3.33 9.73 -15.43
C VAL A 102 -3.43 8.75 -16.59
N ARG A 103 -2.56 7.76 -16.63
CA ARG A 103 -2.69 6.60 -17.52
C ARG A 103 -3.15 5.39 -16.71
N CYS A 104 -4.25 4.79 -17.14
CA CYS A 104 -4.83 3.61 -16.54
C CYS A 104 -4.10 2.35 -17.02
N LEU A 105 -3.56 1.56 -16.11
CA LEU A 105 -2.77 0.36 -16.40
C LEU A 105 -3.51 -0.87 -15.86
N PHE A 106 -4.19 -1.60 -16.73
CA PHE A 106 -4.94 -2.80 -16.34
C PHE A 106 -4.00 -3.92 -15.92
N THR A 107 -4.15 -4.40 -14.69
CA THR A 107 -3.25 -5.38 -14.05
C THR A 107 -4.05 -6.51 -13.36
N PRO A 108 -4.85 -7.29 -14.14
CA PRO A 108 -5.72 -8.32 -13.59
C PRO A 108 -4.91 -9.48 -13.00
N CYS A 109 -5.10 -9.78 -11.73
CA CYS A 109 -4.58 -10.97 -11.03
C CYS A 109 -5.02 -11.00 -9.57
N HIS A 110 -4.65 -10.00 -8.76
CA HIS A 110 -5.11 -9.90 -7.36
C HIS A 110 -6.63 -9.85 -7.33
N THR A 111 -7.22 -9.00 -8.15
CA THR A 111 -8.61 -9.11 -8.60
C THR A 111 -8.66 -9.08 -10.12
N SER A 112 -9.72 -9.60 -10.71
CA SER A 112 -9.91 -9.65 -12.17
C SER A 112 -10.06 -8.26 -12.80
N GLY A 113 -10.48 -7.26 -12.02
CA GLY A 113 -10.66 -5.88 -12.46
C GLY A 113 -9.63 -4.91 -11.86
N HIS A 114 -8.47 -5.39 -11.43
CA HIS A 114 -7.44 -4.53 -10.84
C HIS A 114 -6.85 -3.55 -11.84
N MET A 115 -6.67 -2.28 -11.42
CA MET A 115 -6.11 -1.18 -12.21
C MET A 115 -5.03 -0.46 -11.41
N CYS A 116 -3.85 -0.30 -11.99
CA CYS A 116 -2.84 0.65 -11.50
C CYS A 116 -3.01 1.99 -12.21
N TYR A 117 -2.57 3.07 -11.56
CA TYR A 117 -2.68 4.43 -12.11
C TYR A 117 -1.30 5.08 -12.16
N PHE A 118 -0.81 5.35 -13.37
CA PHE A 118 0.43 6.09 -13.58
C PHE A 118 0.10 7.57 -13.74
N VAL A 119 0.71 8.41 -12.89
CA VAL A 119 0.36 9.84 -12.77
C VAL A 119 1.59 10.71 -12.96
N TRP A 120 1.46 11.74 -13.78
CA TRP A 120 2.47 12.78 -13.97
C TRP A 120 1.79 14.14 -14.09
N GLU A 121 2.56 15.21 -13.97
CA GLU A 121 2.04 16.57 -14.08
C GLU A 121 2.75 17.33 -15.19
N ASP A 122 1.99 18.02 -16.05
CA ASP A 122 2.52 18.83 -17.13
C ASP A 122 3.36 19.99 -16.59
N GLY A 123 4.57 20.16 -17.15
CA GLY A 123 5.48 21.24 -16.77
C GLY A 123 6.18 21.06 -15.43
N CYS A 124 5.98 19.93 -14.74
CA CYS A 124 6.68 19.58 -13.50
C CYS A 124 7.89 18.70 -13.79
N THR A 125 9.01 18.96 -13.10
CA THR A 125 10.25 18.17 -13.20
C THR A 125 10.29 17.00 -12.21
N ASP A 126 9.29 16.88 -11.35
CA ASP A 126 9.21 15.77 -10.39
C ASP A 126 9.03 14.43 -11.11
N ALA A 127 9.67 13.40 -10.55
CA ALA A 127 9.45 12.04 -11.03
C ALA A 127 7.95 11.67 -10.99
N PRO A 128 7.46 10.94 -12.01
CA PRO A 128 6.09 10.47 -12.03
C PRO A 128 5.81 9.49 -10.89
N ALA A 129 4.54 9.20 -10.65
CA ALA A 129 4.09 8.27 -9.62
C ALA A 129 3.26 7.15 -10.23
N VAL A 130 3.34 5.93 -9.68
CA VAL A 130 2.42 4.86 -9.98
C VAL A 130 1.75 4.36 -8.69
N PHE A 131 0.43 4.33 -8.70
CA PHE A 131 -0.39 3.79 -7.62
C PHE A 131 -0.74 2.35 -7.99
N THR A 132 -0.12 1.41 -7.29
CA THR A 132 -0.12 -0.01 -7.70
C THR A 132 -1.13 -0.86 -6.96
N GLY A 133 -1.87 -0.28 -6.00
CA GLY A 133 -2.81 -1.05 -5.17
C GLY A 133 -2.15 -2.32 -4.67
N ASP A 134 -2.80 -3.45 -4.94
CA ASP A 134 -2.34 -4.78 -4.52
C ASP A 134 -1.69 -5.60 -5.64
N THR A 135 -1.19 -4.95 -6.70
CA THR A 135 -0.37 -5.62 -7.72
C THR A 135 1.10 -5.66 -7.31
N LEU A 136 1.72 -4.50 -7.06
CA LEU A 136 3.12 -4.38 -6.63
C LEU A 136 3.18 -3.73 -5.26
N PHE A 137 3.88 -4.34 -4.32
CA PHE A 137 4.22 -3.78 -3.01
C PHE A 137 5.71 -3.50 -2.92
N VAL A 138 6.11 -2.66 -1.98
CA VAL A 138 7.54 -2.52 -1.66
C VAL A 138 8.10 -3.90 -1.29
N ALA A 139 9.10 -4.34 -2.06
CA ALA A 139 9.72 -5.66 -1.97
C ALA A 139 8.76 -6.87 -2.07
N GLY A 140 7.62 -6.71 -2.77
CA GLY A 140 6.63 -7.78 -2.86
C GLY A 140 5.63 -7.62 -3.98
N CYS A 141 4.69 -8.56 -4.08
CA CYS A 141 3.51 -8.46 -4.94
C CYS A 141 2.28 -9.04 -4.25
N GLY A 142 1.11 -8.73 -4.78
CA GLY A 142 -0.18 -9.21 -4.27
C GLY A 142 -0.40 -10.71 -4.42
N ARG A 143 -1.39 -11.23 -3.71
CA ARG A 143 -1.86 -12.60 -3.88
C ARG A 143 -2.65 -12.73 -5.18
N PHE A 144 -2.61 -13.92 -5.79
CA PHE A 144 -3.35 -14.24 -7.01
C PHE A 144 -4.74 -14.78 -6.64
N PHE A 145 -5.62 -13.92 -6.12
CA PHE A 145 -6.95 -14.38 -5.70
C PHE A 145 -7.86 -14.73 -6.88
N GLU A 146 -7.83 -13.89 -7.93
CA GLU A 146 -8.69 -14.05 -9.10
C GLU A 146 -7.90 -14.24 -10.39
N GLY A 147 -6.60 -14.58 -10.30
CA GLY A 147 -5.73 -14.71 -11.46
C GLY A 147 -4.64 -15.77 -11.30
N THR A 148 -3.68 -15.71 -12.20
CA THR A 148 -2.60 -16.69 -12.38
C THR A 148 -1.22 -16.04 -12.27
N ALA A 149 -0.18 -16.88 -12.05
CA ALA A 149 1.21 -16.42 -12.10
C ALA A 149 1.58 -15.81 -13.46
N GLN A 150 1.03 -16.32 -14.57
CA GLN A 150 1.24 -15.77 -15.91
C GLN A 150 0.70 -14.34 -16.03
N GLN A 151 -0.47 -14.06 -15.44
CA GLN A 151 -1.04 -12.71 -15.44
C GLN A 151 -0.21 -11.76 -14.59
N MET A 152 0.19 -12.18 -13.36
CA MET A 152 1.05 -11.34 -12.53
C MET A 152 2.41 -11.09 -13.18
N TYR A 153 3.00 -12.11 -13.82
CA TYR A 153 4.24 -11.95 -14.59
C TYR A 153 4.09 -10.84 -15.63
N LYS A 154 3.04 -10.88 -16.45
CA LYS A 154 2.76 -9.82 -17.43
C LYS A 154 2.57 -8.45 -16.80
N ASN A 155 1.78 -8.38 -15.72
CA ASN A 155 1.56 -7.13 -15.01
C ASN A 155 2.87 -6.49 -14.52
N LEU A 156 3.77 -7.30 -13.98
CA LEU A 156 5.05 -6.82 -13.45
C LEU A 156 6.04 -6.47 -14.58
N THR A 157 6.17 -7.32 -15.60
CA THR A 157 7.24 -7.21 -16.62
C THR A 157 6.83 -6.44 -17.87
N GLU A 158 5.58 -6.61 -18.34
CA GLU A 158 5.11 -6.01 -19.58
C GLU A 158 4.31 -4.71 -19.38
N VAL A 159 3.86 -4.45 -18.13
CA VAL A 159 3.10 -3.24 -17.80
C VAL A 159 3.93 -2.33 -16.89
N LEU A 160 4.24 -2.74 -15.67
CA LEU A 160 4.89 -1.87 -14.69
C LEU A 160 6.37 -1.63 -15.00
N SER A 161 7.11 -2.65 -15.43
CA SER A 161 8.55 -2.51 -15.76
C SER A 161 8.83 -1.68 -17.03
N THR A 162 7.81 -1.31 -17.79
CA THR A 162 7.95 -0.41 -18.96
C THR A 162 7.91 1.07 -18.60
N LEU A 163 7.55 1.39 -17.35
CA LEU A 163 7.54 2.76 -16.85
C LEU A 163 8.97 3.28 -16.59
N PRO A 164 9.19 4.60 -16.59
CA PRO A 164 10.48 5.18 -16.25
C PRO A 164 10.99 4.69 -14.88
N LEU A 165 12.28 4.39 -14.77
CA LEU A 165 12.87 3.79 -13.57
C LEU A 165 12.74 4.67 -12.32
N GLU A 166 12.77 6.00 -12.49
CA GLU A 166 12.57 6.99 -11.44
C GLU A 166 11.14 7.07 -10.93
N THR A 167 10.19 6.34 -11.54
CA THR A 167 8.78 6.35 -11.13
C THR A 167 8.62 5.94 -9.67
N LYS A 168 8.01 6.82 -8.88
CA LYS A 168 7.69 6.57 -7.47
C LYS A 168 6.54 5.59 -7.34
N VAL A 169 6.75 4.54 -6.55
CA VAL A 169 5.77 3.45 -6.34
C VAL A 169 5.01 3.68 -5.04
N PHE A 170 3.69 3.81 -5.16
CA PHE A 170 2.75 3.95 -4.04
C PHE A 170 1.79 2.75 -4.01
N CYS A 171 2.02 1.82 -3.11
CA CYS A 171 1.25 0.57 -3.01
C CYS A 171 0.06 0.66 -2.04
N GLY A 172 -0.78 -0.39 -2.00
CA GLY A 172 -1.99 -0.42 -1.18
C GLY A 172 -1.77 -0.65 0.31
N HIS A 173 -0.66 -1.31 0.71
CA HIS A 173 -0.44 -1.73 2.09
C HIS A 173 1.01 -1.54 2.57
N GLU A 174 1.14 -1.37 3.90
CA GLU A 174 2.40 -1.36 4.63
C GLU A 174 2.86 -2.79 4.98
N TYR A 175 3.34 -3.51 3.97
CA TYR A 175 3.89 -4.86 4.15
C TYR A 175 5.41 -4.91 4.08
N THR A 176 6.09 -3.78 4.02
CA THR A 176 7.51 -3.66 3.63
C THR A 176 8.45 -4.48 4.50
N VAL A 177 8.36 -4.35 5.82
CA VAL A 177 9.21 -5.14 6.74
C VAL A 177 9.01 -6.65 6.55
N LYS A 178 7.75 -7.10 6.40
CA LYS A 178 7.42 -8.51 6.16
C LYS A 178 7.91 -8.98 4.79
N ASN A 179 7.79 -8.13 3.77
CA ASN A 179 8.25 -8.42 2.42
C ASN A 179 9.78 -8.52 2.36
N LEU A 180 10.50 -7.57 2.95
CA LEU A 180 11.96 -7.58 3.00
C LEU A 180 12.53 -8.73 3.82
N LYS A 181 11.87 -9.16 4.91
CA LYS A 181 12.23 -10.41 5.60
C LYS A 181 12.11 -11.64 4.70
N PHE A 182 11.10 -11.67 3.83
CA PHE A 182 10.98 -12.74 2.84
C PHE A 182 12.04 -12.60 1.74
N ALA A 183 12.26 -11.40 1.20
CA ALA A 183 13.30 -11.15 0.22
C ALA A 183 14.69 -11.59 0.73
N LEU A 184 14.99 -11.32 2.01
CA LEU A 184 16.23 -11.78 2.64
C LEU A 184 16.33 -13.32 2.75
N LYS A 185 15.18 -14.02 2.91
CA LYS A 185 15.15 -15.49 2.85
C LYS A 185 15.46 -16.01 1.44
N VAL A 186 15.00 -15.31 0.41
CA VAL A 186 15.21 -15.67 -1.01
C VAL A 186 16.63 -15.34 -1.45
N GLU A 187 17.13 -14.15 -1.12
CA GLU A 187 18.44 -13.61 -1.49
C GLU A 187 19.24 -13.22 -0.22
N PRO A 188 19.77 -14.16 0.56
CA PRO A 188 20.42 -13.89 1.86
C PRO A 188 21.67 -13.01 1.75
N ASP A 189 22.31 -12.97 0.59
CA ASP A 189 23.53 -12.20 0.35
C ASP A 189 23.29 -10.85 -0.31
N ASN A 190 22.03 -10.54 -0.69
CA ASN A 190 21.70 -9.25 -1.31
C ASN A 190 21.86 -8.10 -0.29
N ALA A 191 22.89 -7.28 -0.50
CA ALA A 191 23.22 -6.16 0.37
C ALA A 191 22.10 -5.10 0.41
N LYS A 192 21.42 -4.86 -0.74
CA LYS A 192 20.34 -3.88 -0.82
C LYS A 192 19.11 -4.32 -0.03
N VAL A 193 18.79 -5.62 -0.01
CA VAL A 193 17.73 -6.18 0.84
C VAL A 193 18.04 -5.93 2.32
N LYS A 194 19.29 -6.13 2.74
CA LYS A 194 19.71 -5.91 4.14
C LYS A 194 19.61 -4.44 4.54
N GLU A 195 20.10 -3.54 3.68
CA GLU A 195 20.00 -2.08 3.84
C GLU A 195 18.54 -1.64 3.99
N MET A 196 17.69 -2.04 3.02
CA MET A 196 16.29 -1.66 3.01
C MET A 196 15.50 -2.24 4.19
N LEU A 197 15.84 -3.45 4.65
CA LEU A 197 15.22 -4.04 5.84
C LEU A 197 15.56 -3.25 7.11
N ALA A 198 16.80 -2.79 7.25
CA ALA A 198 17.20 -1.95 8.37
C ALA A 198 16.48 -0.60 8.35
N TRP A 199 16.41 0.04 7.17
CA TRP A 199 15.68 1.29 6.96
C TRP A 199 14.19 1.13 7.25
N ALA A 200 13.54 0.07 6.72
CA ALA A 200 12.11 -0.14 6.90
C ALA A 200 11.75 -0.40 8.37
N LYS A 201 12.59 -1.13 9.13
CA LYS A 201 12.39 -1.31 10.56
C LYS A 201 12.47 -0.01 11.34
N ALA A 202 13.45 0.85 11.04
CA ALA A 202 13.57 2.14 11.70
C ALA A 202 12.35 3.06 11.42
N ARG A 203 11.75 2.94 10.21
CA ARG A 203 10.52 3.67 9.92
C ARG A 203 9.30 3.09 10.62
N ASP A 204 9.20 1.76 10.72
CA ASP A 204 8.14 1.04 11.45
C ASP A 204 8.18 1.38 12.95
N ASP A 205 9.38 1.40 13.54
CA ASP A 205 9.60 1.80 14.95
C ASP A 205 9.18 3.27 15.22
N ASP A 206 9.23 4.14 14.20
CA ASP A 206 8.84 5.56 14.25
C ASP A 206 7.39 5.82 13.77
N ASP A 207 6.58 4.78 13.51
CA ASP A 207 5.24 4.88 12.91
C ASP A 207 5.21 5.67 11.58
N LYS A 208 6.27 5.59 10.78
CA LYS A 208 6.41 6.30 9.51
C LYS A 208 6.16 5.37 8.31
N PRO A 209 5.43 5.82 7.27
CA PRO A 209 5.20 5.01 6.07
C PRO A 209 6.50 4.70 5.34
N THR A 210 6.56 3.52 4.69
CA THR A 210 7.70 3.11 3.87
C THR A 210 7.53 3.40 2.38
N VAL A 211 6.43 4.01 1.99
CA VAL A 211 6.19 4.50 0.63
C VAL A 211 6.55 5.98 0.51
N PRO A 212 6.96 6.46 -0.70
CA PRO A 212 7.18 5.67 -1.91
C PRO A 212 8.54 4.95 -1.93
N SER A 213 8.62 3.84 -2.64
CA SER A 213 9.85 3.37 -3.26
C SER A 213 9.99 3.93 -4.67
N SER A 214 10.98 3.47 -5.45
CA SER A 214 11.07 3.71 -6.88
C SER A 214 11.12 2.38 -7.64
N LEU A 215 10.78 2.36 -8.94
CA LEU A 215 10.96 1.15 -9.74
C LEU A 215 12.44 0.75 -9.80
N GLU A 216 13.36 1.71 -9.88
CA GLU A 216 14.80 1.45 -9.84
C GLU A 216 15.20 0.70 -8.57
N ASP A 217 14.71 1.12 -7.41
CA ASP A 217 14.97 0.44 -6.14
C ASP A 217 14.33 -0.95 -6.09
N GLU A 218 13.07 -1.07 -6.54
CA GLU A 218 12.36 -2.35 -6.57
C GLU A 218 13.10 -3.41 -7.38
N PHE A 219 13.72 -3.05 -8.50
CA PHE A 219 14.57 -3.96 -9.28
C PHE A 219 15.82 -4.44 -8.53
N GLN A 220 16.25 -3.74 -7.48
CA GLN A 220 17.45 -4.12 -6.71
C GLN A 220 17.15 -5.12 -5.59
N TYR A 221 15.93 -5.13 -5.05
CA TYR A 221 15.61 -5.93 -3.85
C TYR A 221 14.27 -6.70 -3.89
N ASN A 222 13.39 -6.43 -4.85
CA ASN A 222 12.10 -7.12 -4.92
C ASN A 222 12.23 -8.46 -5.65
N PRO A 223 12.15 -9.62 -4.99
CA PRO A 223 12.37 -10.91 -5.64
C PRO A 223 11.35 -11.23 -6.75
N PHE A 224 10.19 -10.59 -6.74
CA PHE A 224 9.15 -10.76 -7.76
C PHE A 224 9.45 -10.00 -9.05
N LEU A 225 10.40 -9.07 -9.05
CA LEU A 225 10.94 -8.39 -10.23
C LEU A 225 12.32 -8.93 -10.65
N ARG A 226 12.89 -9.88 -9.89
CA ARG A 226 14.24 -10.41 -10.05
C ARG A 226 14.25 -11.89 -10.43
N LEU A 227 13.29 -12.31 -11.24
CA LEU A 227 13.02 -13.73 -11.56
C LEU A 227 14.16 -14.42 -12.32
N SER A 228 15.04 -13.68 -12.99
CA SER A 228 16.22 -14.18 -13.71
C SER A 228 17.47 -14.30 -12.84
N GLU A 229 17.45 -13.76 -11.62
CA GLU A 229 18.61 -13.82 -10.74
C GLU A 229 18.89 -15.24 -10.25
N GLU A 230 20.16 -15.63 -10.27
CA GLU A 230 20.59 -17.00 -9.92
C GLU A 230 20.11 -17.41 -8.52
N ALA A 231 20.20 -16.51 -7.54
CA ALA A 231 19.77 -16.78 -6.17
C ALA A 231 18.27 -17.07 -6.08
N VAL A 232 17.47 -16.32 -6.86
CA VAL A 232 16.00 -16.48 -6.91
C VAL A 232 15.63 -17.79 -7.60
N GLN A 233 16.29 -18.12 -8.71
CA GLN A 233 16.10 -19.39 -9.44
C GLN A 233 16.53 -20.59 -8.58
N LYS A 234 17.66 -20.48 -7.89
CA LYS A 234 18.12 -21.51 -6.94
C LYS A 234 17.15 -21.72 -5.79
N PHE A 235 16.60 -20.65 -5.25
CA PHE A 235 15.60 -20.72 -4.16
C PHE A 235 14.34 -21.46 -4.60
N THR A 236 13.90 -21.25 -5.83
CA THR A 236 12.67 -21.86 -6.39
C THR A 236 12.92 -23.22 -7.05
N GLY A 237 14.15 -23.52 -7.43
CA GLY A 237 14.51 -24.70 -8.23
C GLY A 237 13.98 -24.66 -9.66
N LYS A 238 13.68 -23.47 -10.17
CA LYS A 238 13.12 -23.23 -11.52
C LYS A 238 13.88 -22.12 -12.24
N THR A 239 13.79 -22.13 -13.59
CA THR A 239 14.39 -21.11 -14.46
C THR A 239 13.35 -20.41 -15.35
N ASP A 240 12.20 -21.07 -15.62
CA ASP A 240 11.08 -20.41 -16.30
C ASP A 240 10.51 -19.30 -15.38
N PRO A 241 10.44 -18.05 -15.83
CA PRO A 241 10.09 -16.93 -14.96
C PRO A 241 8.68 -17.00 -14.39
N VAL A 242 7.74 -17.63 -15.09
CA VAL A 242 6.36 -17.79 -14.59
C VAL A 242 6.31 -18.87 -13.50
N GLU A 243 7.05 -19.98 -13.66
CA GLU A 243 7.18 -21.00 -12.62
C GLU A 243 7.92 -20.44 -11.39
N VAL A 244 9.01 -19.66 -11.60
CA VAL A 244 9.73 -18.96 -10.52
C VAL A 244 8.77 -18.07 -9.74
N LEU A 245 8.01 -17.22 -10.42
CA LEU A 245 7.03 -16.32 -9.79
C LEU A 245 5.97 -17.09 -9.02
N SER A 246 5.44 -18.17 -9.59
CA SER A 246 4.42 -19.03 -8.97
C SER A 246 4.92 -19.62 -7.63
N ILE A 247 6.15 -20.17 -7.64
CA ILE A 247 6.74 -20.74 -6.44
C ILE A 247 7.06 -19.67 -5.41
N LEU A 248 7.63 -18.53 -5.81
CA LEU A 248 7.88 -17.39 -4.90
C LEU A 248 6.60 -16.97 -4.19
N ARG A 249 5.48 -16.85 -4.91
CA ARG A 249 4.21 -16.43 -4.31
C ARG A 249 3.70 -17.48 -3.33
N ALA A 250 3.74 -18.76 -3.71
CA ALA A 250 3.35 -19.87 -2.84
C ALA A 250 4.21 -19.93 -1.56
N GLU A 251 5.53 -19.76 -1.68
CA GLU A 251 6.44 -19.71 -0.51
C GLU A 251 6.21 -18.46 0.35
N LYS A 252 5.88 -17.31 -0.25
CA LYS A 252 5.50 -16.11 0.48
C LYS A 252 4.19 -16.31 1.26
N ASP A 253 3.22 -17.04 0.72
CA ASP A 253 1.95 -17.33 1.41
C ASP A 253 2.17 -18.21 2.65
N LYS A 254 3.12 -19.14 2.58
CA LYS A 254 3.53 -19.99 3.70
C LYS A 254 4.44 -19.27 4.70
N PHE A 255 5.04 -18.14 4.30
CA PHE A 255 5.98 -17.39 5.12
C PHE A 255 5.28 -16.77 6.31
N LYS A 256 5.27 -17.50 7.43
CA LYS A 256 4.80 -16.99 8.73
C LYS A 256 5.91 -16.16 9.36
N LYS A 257 5.55 -15.10 10.10
CA LYS A 257 6.50 -14.47 11.03
C LYS A 257 7.18 -15.61 11.82
N PRO A 258 8.52 -15.59 12.00
CA PRO A 258 9.14 -16.46 12.99
C PRO A 258 8.30 -16.30 14.27
N LYS A 259 7.90 -17.39 14.91
CA LYS A 259 7.20 -17.30 16.19
C LYS A 259 8.04 -16.39 17.07
N GLU A 260 7.57 -15.21 17.39
CA GLU A 260 8.18 -14.41 18.44
C GLU A 260 8.29 -15.35 19.63
N ARG A 261 9.48 -15.48 20.19
CA ARG A 261 9.65 -16.28 21.42
C ARG A 261 8.59 -15.74 22.37
N LEU A 262 7.69 -16.60 22.79
CA LEU A 262 6.73 -16.26 23.84
C LEU A 262 7.51 -15.53 24.93
N PRO A 263 7.00 -14.38 25.43
CA PRO A 263 7.69 -13.66 26.49
C PRO A 263 8.06 -14.65 27.57
N THR A 264 9.30 -14.59 28.05
CA THR A 264 9.71 -15.45 29.14
C THR A 264 8.74 -15.26 30.32
N PRO A 265 8.53 -16.26 31.19
CA PRO A 265 7.68 -16.10 32.38
C PRO A 265 7.99 -14.82 33.17
N ALA A 266 9.26 -14.39 33.19
CA ALA A 266 9.70 -13.13 33.79
C ALA A 266 9.14 -11.89 33.08
N MET A 267 9.06 -11.87 31.72
CA MET A 267 8.44 -10.77 30.96
C MET A 267 6.93 -10.72 31.13
N LEU A 268 6.27 -11.88 31.19
CA LEU A 268 4.84 -11.95 31.49
C LEU A 268 4.52 -11.44 32.90
N ALA A 269 5.35 -11.81 33.89
CA ALA A 269 5.23 -11.32 35.26
C ALA A 269 5.43 -9.79 35.34
N PHE A 270 6.39 -9.26 34.59
CA PHE A 270 6.65 -7.82 34.54
C PHE A 270 5.50 -7.03 33.85
N GLN A 271 4.97 -7.56 32.76
CA GLN A 271 3.79 -6.96 32.10
C GLN A 271 2.55 -7.01 32.99
N TRP A 272 2.38 -8.12 33.74
CA TRP A 272 1.28 -8.26 34.69
C TRP A 272 1.42 -7.29 35.86
N ALA A 273 2.62 -7.13 36.42
CA ALA A 273 2.90 -6.16 37.48
C ALA A 273 2.63 -4.71 37.05
N LEU A 274 3.02 -4.35 35.80
CA LEU A 274 2.74 -3.03 35.21
C LEU A 274 1.24 -2.78 34.99
N SER A 275 0.47 -3.81 34.66
CA SER A 275 -0.99 -3.68 34.49
C SER A 275 -1.70 -3.48 35.83
N MET A 276 -1.24 -4.13 36.90
CA MET A 276 -1.79 -4.01 38.26
C MET A 276 -1.47 -2.64 38.87
N SER A 277 -0.25 -2.10 38.66
CA SER A 277 0.11 -0.76 39.17
C SER A 277 -0.70 0.37 38.54
N LYS A 278 -1.19 0.18 37.30
CA LYS A 278 -2.09 1.14 36.62
C LYS A 278 -3.53 1.07 37.13
N SER A 279 -3.97 -0.05 37.69
CA SER A 279 -5.31 -0.19 38.26
C SER A 279 -5.43 0.40 39.67
N GLU A 280 -4.35 0.44 40.43
CA GLU A 280 -4.35 1.06 41.81
C GLU A 280 -4.34 2.57 41.80
N THR A 281 -3.90 3.23 40.75
CA THR A 281 -3.92 4.70 40.61
C THR A 281 -5.28 5.29 40.25
N LEU A 282 -6.30 4.48 40.02
CA LEU A 282 -7.66 4.91 39.68
C LEU A 282 -8.67 4.82 40.84
N GLN A 283 -8.26 4.41 42.02
CA GLN A 283 -9.09 4.47 43.23
C GLN A 283 -8.60 5.57 44.18
N GLY A 284 -9.02 6.80 43.89
CA GLY A 284 -8.93 7.92 44.86
C GLY A 284 -9.89 7.71 46.02
N PRO A 285 -9.59 8.28 47.21
CA PRO A 285 -10.32 7.99 48.43
C PRO A 285 -11.75 8.51 48.39
N THR A 286 -12.71 7.66 48.65
CA THR A 286 -14.10 8.03 48.93
C THR A 286 -14.17 8.63 50.29
N ASP A 287 -14.35 9.93 50.37
CA ASP A 287 -14.69 10.65 51.61
C ASP A 287 -16.06 10.18 52.12
N ARG A 288 -16.01 9.41 53.21
CA ARG A 288 -17.15 9.29 54.14
C ARG A 288 -17.01 10.39 55.18
N ASN A 289 -17.85 11.38 55.12
CA ASN A 289 -18.16 12.11 56.31
C ASN A 289 -19.66 12.28 56.49
N MET A 290 -20.12 11.56 57.45
CA MET A 290 -21.41 11.72 58.10
C MET A 290 -21.43 13.06 58.86
N THR A 291 -22.50 13.77 58.77
CA THR A 291 -22.86 14.72 59.84
C THR A 291 -24.29 14.49 60.27
N LYS A 292 -24.41 14.18 61.55
CA LYS A 292 -25.62 14.35 62.34
C LYS A 292 -25.85 15.84 62.58
N LYS A 293 -26.99 16.33 62.32
CA LYS A 293 -28.00 16.97 63.23
C LYS A 293 -29.15 17.45 62.39
#